data_5910696827d8553014b95736290cdafe
#
_entry.id   5910696827d8553014b95736290cdafe
#
_cell.length_a   1.000
_cell.length_b   1.000
_cell.length_c   1.000
_cell.angle_alpha   90.00
_cell.angle_beta   90.00
_cell.angle_gamma   90.00
#
_symmetry.space_group_name_H-M   'P 1'
#
loop_
_entity.id
_entity.type
_entity.pdbx_description
1 polymer ?
#
loop_
_entity_poly.entity_id
_entity_poly.type
_entity_poly.pdbx_seq_one_letter_code
_entity_poly.pdbx_strand_id
1 'polypeptide(L)'
;MTRLSYLLITYTILIIPIEAQFGTVKIEFDDRLLRSDERYDLINLKEDIRQFFINTAWDKEYTDLNIPLHIQIIFEGAASKGNVKTYLCKALFSNGSELRYFDSGAQFFYSPGSSLYFDLVLFEPLSAFLAFYAHIILAGVIDTYEYRGGNSAYEIAREIALRGSSSDYQKGWNTRVSLVDDISKNSGLRDARLSFYIAKDFLKEGNIEKSVNEFKTMLDGLEKSYIDFGREQSTQYFMKIHSDFFAKTFKKLGRKDLLIDIKQLDHDNNDLYDDYLDRMP
;
A
#
# COMPACT_ATOMS: atom_id res chain seq x y z
N MET A 1 -37.93 -58.29 -14.84
CA MET A 1 -38.20 -56.85 -14.55
C MET A 1 -37.06 -56.29 -13.74
N THR A 2 -36.05 -55.78 -14.37
CA THR A 2 -34.84 -55.23 -13.78
C THR A 2 -34.99 -53.72 -13.62
N ARG A 3 -35.05 -53.24 -12.38
CA ARG A 3 -35.09 -51.77 -12.07
C ARG A 3 -33.66 -51.23 -12.10
N LEU A 4 -33.40 -50.40 -13.10
CA LEU A 4 -32.17 -49.63 -13.24
C LEU A 4 -32.28 -48.36 -12.35
N SER A 5 -31.54 -48.33 -11.25
CA SER A 5 -31.44 -47.18 -10.39
C SER A 5 -30.38 -46.24 -10.93
N TYR A 6 -30.80 -45.07 -11.45
CA TYR A 6 -29.89 -43.99 -11.85
C TYR A 6 -29.41 -43.27 -10.60
N LEU A 7 -28.13 -43.40 -10.27
CA LEU A 7 -27.46 -42.63 -9.25
C LEU A 7 -27.09 -41.26 -9.83
N LEU A 8 -27.86 -40.24 -9.49
CA LEU A 8 -27.58 -38.85 -9.86
C LEU A 8 -26.49 -38.34 -8.93
N ILE A 9 -25.23 -38.32 -9.38
CA ILE A 9 -24.12 -37.69 -8.68
C ILE A 9 -24.23 -36.20 -8.97
N THR A 10 -24.79 -35.44 -8.00
CA THR A 10 -24.77 -33.97 -8.02
C THR A 10 -23.37 -33.51 -7.61
N TYR A 11 -22.59 -33.08 -8.57
CA TYR A 11 -21.30 -32.42 -8.35
C TYR A 11 -21.60 -30.99 -7.82
N THR A 12 -21.55 -30.80 -6.52
CA THR A 12 -21.61 -29.47 -5.93
C THR A 12 -20.23 -28.86 -6.14
N ILE A 13 -20.10 -27.99 -7.15
CA ILE A 13 -18.93 -27.15 -7.32
C ILE A 13 -18.97 -26.14 -6.18
N LEU A 14 -18.17 -26.37 -5.14
CA LEU A 14 -17.85 -25.35 -4.13
C LEU A 14 -17.08 -24.24 -4.87
N ILE A 15 -17.80 -23.20 -5.27
CA ILE A 15 -17.18 -21.95 -5.67
C ILE A 15 -16.65 -21.34 -4.38
N ILE A 16 -15.38 -21.58 -4.08
CA ILE A 16 -14.67 -20.86 -3.02
C ILE A 16 -14.55 -19.43 -3.56
N PRO A 17 -15.16 -18.42 -2.93
CA PRO A 17 -14.92 -17.05 -3.35
C PRO A 17 -13.42 -16.78 -3.23
N ILE A 18 -12.78 -16.37 -4.30
CA ILE A 18 -11.44 -15.81 -4.25
C ILE A 18 -11.63 -14.45 -3.59
N GLU A 19 -11.39 -14.38 -2.28
CA GLU A 19 -11.41 -13.10 -1.57
C GLU A 19 -10.12 -12.37 -1.93
N ALA A 20 -10.28 -11.38 -2.83
CA ALA A 20 -9.19 -10.49 -3.17
C ALA A 20 -8.93 -9.56 -2.00
N GLN A 21 -7.65 -9.36 -1.64
CA GLN A 21 -7.21 -8.52 -0.54
C GLN A 21 -7.60 -7.03 -0.72
N PHE A 22 -7.90 -6.59 -1.94
CA PHE A 22 -8.36 -5.23 -2.23
C PHE A 22 -9.88 -5.21 -2.48
N GLY A 23 -10.68 -5.13 -1.39
CA GLY A 23 -12.15 -5.19 -1.49
C GLY A 23 -12.81 -3.89 -1.97
N THR A 24 -12.16 -2.73 -1.77
CA THR A 24 -12.66 -1.43 -2.20
C THR A 24 -11.60 -0.68 -2.98
N VAL A 25 -11.81 -0.49 -4.28
CA VAL A 25 -10.86 0.21 -5.16
C VAL A 25 -11.51 1.46 -5.74
N LYS A 26 -11.00 2.63 -5.36
CA LYS A 26 -11.41 3.94 -5.91
C LYS A 26 -10.35 4.44 -6.87
N ILE A 27 -10.77 4.83 -8.09
CA ILE A 27 -9.86 5.26 -9.14
C ILE A 27 -10.31 6.63 -9.67
N GLU A 28 -9.39 7.56 -9.67
CA GLU A 28 -9.58 8.89 -10.22
C GLU A 28 -8.55 9.16 -11.32
N PHE A 29 -8.99 9.75 -12.44
CA PHE A 29 -8.13 10.20 -13.52
C PHE A 29 -8.15 11.71 -13.62
N ASP A 30 -6.99 12.30 -13.77
CA ASP A 30 -6.80 13.63 -14.34
C ASP A 30 -6.28 13.46 -15.78
N ASP A 31 -7.17 13.59 -16.73
CA ASP A 31 -6.92 13.36 -18.16
C ASP A 31 -6.97 14.66 -18.99
N ARG A 32 -6.93 15.82 -18.32
CA ARG A 32 -7.09 17.15 -18.97
C ARG A 32 -6.04 17.43 -20.04
N LEU A 33 -4.87 16.82 -19.95
CA LEU A 33 -3.78 16.98 -20.93
C LEU A 33 -3.90 16.03 -22.12
N LEU A 34 -4.85 15.10 -22.11
CA LEU A 34 -5.10 14.18 -23.22
C LEU A 34 -6.07 14.78 -24.24
N ARG A 35 -5.88 14.45 -25.50
CA ARG A 35 -6.84 14.76 -26.58
C ARG A 35 -8.11 13.91 -26.45
N SER A 36 -9.15 14.31 -27.16
CA SER A 36 -10.44 13.63 -27.08
C SER A 36 -10.40 12.17 -27.54
N ASP A 37 -9.61 11.87 -28.60
CA ASP A 37 -9.41 10.51 -29.10
C ASP A 37 -8.60 9.67 -28.08
N GLU A 38 -7.61 10.25 -27.42
CA GLU A 38 -6.81 9.59 -26.40
C GLU A 38 -7.63 9.26 -25.14
N ARG A 39 -8.53 10.17 -24.73
CA ARG A 39 -9.47 9.92 -23.62
C ARG A 39 -10.49 8.84 -23.97
N TYR A 40 -10.95 8.80 -25.21
CA TYR A 40 -11.90 7.78 -25.67
C TYR A 40 -11.28 6.37 -25.57
N ASP A 41 -10.01 6.21 -25.93
CA ASP A 41 -9.30 4.93 -25.79
C ASP A 41 -9.22 4.44 -24.34
N LEU A 42 -9.25 5.36 -23.35
CA LEU A 42 -9.15 5.03 -21.92
C LEU A 42 -10.51 4.84 -21.23
N ILE A 43 -11.62 4.84 -21.97
CA ILE A 43 -12.97 4.85 -21.41
C ILE A 43 -13.26 3.69 -20.45
N ASN A 44 -12.67 2.51 -20.73
CA ASN A 44 -12.84 1.30 -19.92
C ASN A 44 -11.72 1.13 -18.88
N LEU A 45 -10.63 1.87 -18.98
CA LEU A 45 -9.43 1.65 -18.19
C LEU A 45 -9.68 1.69 -16.67
N LYS A 46 -10.56 2.57 -16.19
CA LYS A 46 -10.89 2.63 -14.75
C LYS A 46 -11.50 1.32 -14.25
N GLU A 47 -12.42 0.75 -15.04
CA GLU A 47 -13.07 -0.50 -14.67
C GLU A 47 -12.11 -1.68 -14.81
N ASP A 48 -11.29 -1.71 -15.85
CA ASP A 48 -10.28 -2.75 -16.05
C ASP A 48 -9.27 -2.76 -14.89
N ILE A 49 -8.81 -1.59 -14.44
CA ILE A 49 -7.94 -1.48 -13.25
C ILE A 49 -8.68 -1.97 -11.99
N ARG A 50 -9.96 -1.59 -11.79
CA ARG A 50 -10.72 -2.07 -10.65
C ARG A 50 -10.83 -3.59 -10.65
N GLN A 51 -11.21 -4.17 -11.78
CA GLN A 51 -11.33 -5.62 -11.93
C GLN A 51 -9.99 -6.34 -11.75
N PHE A 52 -8.90 -5.73 -12.22
CA PHE A 52 -7.54 -6.25 -11.99
C PHE A 52 -7.24 -6.43 -10.50
N PHE A 53 -7.53 -5.43 -9.66
CA PHE A 53 -7.29 -5.53 -8.22
C PHE A 53 -8.24 -6.49 -7.50
N ILE A 54 -9.50 -6.49 -7.87
CA ILE A 54 -10.55 -7.29 -7.20
C ILE A 54 -10.45 -8.78 -7.59
N ASN A 55 -10.02 -9.10 -8.81
CA ASN A 55 -9.99 -10.47 -9.30
C ASN A 55 -8.61 -11.15 -9.14
N THR A 56 -7.58 -10.42 -8.70
CA THR A 56 -6.25 -10.98 -8.47
C THR A 56 -6.13 -11.45 -7.02
N ALA A 57 -5.74 -12.70 -6.81
CA ALA A 57 -5.30 -13.19 -5.51
C ALA A 57 -3.86 -12.73 -5.29
N TRP A 58 -3.66 -11.71 -4.45
CA TRP A 58 -2.36 -11.07 -4.23
C TRP A 58 -1.49 -11.85 -3.27
N ASP A 59 -2.12 -12.53 -2.30
CA ASP A 59 -1.46 -13.42 -1.36
C ASP A 59 -2.37 -14.59 -1.02
N LYS A 60 -1.79 -15.77 -0.78
CA LYS A 60 -2.53 -17.01 -0.49
C LYS A 60 -2.74 -17.26 1.00
N GLU A 61 -1.93 -16.63 1.84
CA GLU A 61 -1.97 -16.82 3.29
C GLU A 61 -2.86 -15.79 3.97
N TYR A 62 -2.91 -14.55 3.43
CA TYR A 62 -3.65 -13.41 3.99
C TYR A 62 -4.93 -13.13 3.20
N THR A 63 -5.75 -14.15 2.97
CA THR A 63 -6.97 -14.05 2.14
C THR A 63 -8.10 -13.26 2.81
N ASP A 64 -8.06 -13.09 4.12
CA ASP A 64 -9.06 -12.38 4.93
C ASP A 64 -8.80 -10.87 5.02
N LEU A 65 -7.68 -10.38 4.48
CA LEU A 65 -7.41 -8.95 4.45
C LEU A 65 -8.40 -8.23 3.51
N ASN A 66 -8.90 -7.09 4.00
CA ASN A 66 -9.74 -6.19 3.21
C ASN A 66 -9.12 -4.79 3.21
N ILE A 67 -8.25 -4.54 2.23
CA ILE A 67 -7.45 -3.33 2.11
C ILE A 67 -8.18 -2.36 1.17
N PRO A 68 -8.61 -1.17 1.63
CA PRO A 68 -9.09 -0.14 0.74
C PRO A 68 -7.93 0.39 -0.11
N LEU A 69 -8.18 0.65 -1.39
CA LEU A 69 -7.19 1.16 -2.31
C LEU A 69 -7.72 2.39 -3.05
N HIS A 70 -6.99 3.50 -2.94
CA HIS A 70 -7.27 4.73 -3.66
C HIS A 70 -6.14 4.97 -4.66
N ILE A 71 -6.50 5.10 -5.92
CA ILE A 71 -5.56 5.32 -7.02
C ILE A 71 -5.96 6.61 -7.72
N GLN A 72 -5.01 7.54 -7.83
CA GLN A 72 -5.15 8.72 -8.69
C GLN A 72 -4.10 8.65 -9.80
N ILE A 73 -4.54 8.69 -11.05
CA ILE A 73 -3.64 8.71 -12.21
C ILE A 73 -3.77 10.07 -12.89
N ILE A 74 -2.64 10.75 -13.06
CA ILE A 74 -2.52 12.06 -13.71
C ILE A 74 -1.81 11.83 -15.02
N PHE A 75 -2.53 11.87 -16.14
CA PHE A 75 -1.97 11.71 -17.46
C PHE A 75 -1.20 12.97 -17.87
N GLU A 76 0.03 12.79 -18.33
CA GLU A 76 0.89 13.88 -18.80
C GLU A 76 0.86 14.01 -20.33
N GLY A 77 0.42 12.99 -21.04
CA GLY A 77 0.28 12.95 -22.49
C GLY A 77 0.29 11.54 -23.04
N ALA A 78 0.14 11.46 -24.36
CA ALA A 78 0.28 10.20 -25.10
C ALA A 78 1.22 10.40 -26.30
N ALA A 79 1.92 9.33 -26.66
CA ALA A 79 2.76 9.26 -27.85
C ALA A 79 2.40 8.02 -28.67
N SER A 80 2.42 8.14 -30.00
CA SER A 80 2.17 7.01 -30.91
C SER A 80 3.44 6.60 -31.62
N LYS A 81 3.72 5.31 -31.64
CA LYS A 81 4.77 4.69 -32.45
C LYS A 81 4.13 3.60 -33.31
N GLY A 82 3.89 3.92 -34.58
CA GLY A 82 3.07 3.08 -35.44
C GLY A 82 1.63 3.00 -34.91
N ASN A 83 1.11 1.80 -34.73
CA ASN A 83 -0.24 1.53 -34.22
C ASN A 83 -0.31 1.44 -32.69
N VAL A 84 0.81 1.57 -31.99
CA VAL A 84 0.85 1.47 -30.52
C VAL A 84 0.81 2.89 -29.92
N LYS A 85 -0.22 3.15 -29.13
CA LYS A 85 -0.35 4.39 -28.36
C LYS A 85 0.17 4.15 -26.94
N THR A 86 1.11 4.96 -26.51
CA THR A 86 1.77 4.88 -25.20
C THR A 86 1.39 6.10 -24.38
N TYR A 87 0.93 5.88 -23.15
CA TYR A 87 0.55 6.93 -22.21
C TYR A 87 1.67 7.17 -21.20
N LEU A 88 1.83 8.44 -20.84
CA LEU A 88 2.72 8.91 -19.78
C LEU A 88 1.87 9.43 -18.64
N CYS A 89 2.16 9.02 -17.42
CA CYS A 89 1.41 9.46 -16.25
C CYS A 89 2.27 9.54 -15.00
N LYS A 90 1.73 10.27 -14.02
CA LYS A 90 2.07 10.17 -12.59
C LYS A 90 0.94 9.46 -11.88
N ALA A 91 1.22 8.89 -10.71
CA ALA A 91 0.17 8.26 -9.95
C ALA A 91 0.36 8.41 -8.44
N LEU A 92 -0.75 8.33 -7.71
CA LEU A 92 -0.78 8.26 -6.27
C LEU A 92 -1.54 7.00 -5.86
N PHE A 93 -0.92 6.17 -5.03
CA PHE A 93 -1.53 4.99 -4.44
C PHE A 93 -1.63 5.18 -2.93
N SER A 94 -2.78 4.84 -2.34
CA SER A 94 -2.98 4.94 -0.89
C SER A 94 -3.97 3.89 -0.40
N ASN A 95 -3.71 3.36 0.80
CA ASN A 95 -4.68 2.51 1.51
C ASN A 95 -5.74 3.34 2.28
N GLY A 96 -5.80 4.65 2.05
CA GLY A 96 -6.71 5.55 2.76
C GLY A 96 -6.30 5.84 4.22
N SER A 97 -5.16 5.33 4.67
CA SER A 97 -4.60 5.51 6.00
C SER A 97 -3.13 5.98 5.90
N GLU A 98 -2.21 5.23 6.44
CA GLU A 98 -0.80 5.61 6.60
C GLU A 98 0.12 5.20 5.43
N LEU A 99 -0.36 4.38 4.49
CA LEU A 99 0.39 4.01 3.32
C LEU A 99 0.00 4.91 2.14
N ARG A 100 0.95 5.70 1.68
CA ARG A 100 0.76 6.64 0.59
C ARG A 100 2.03 6.77 -0.24
N TYR A 101 1.94 6.43 -1.52
CA TYR A 101 3.07 6.41 -2.44
C TYR A 101 2.76 7.23 -3.68
N PHE A 102 3.59 8.25 -3.93
CA PHE A 102 3.53 9.04 -5.15
C PHE A 102 4.57 8.53 -6.14
N ASP A 103 4.11 8.20 -7.35
CA ASP A 103 4.95 7.85 -8.48
C ASP A 103 5.09 9.03 -9.43
N SER A 104 6.31 9.47 -9.67
CA SER A 104 6.61 10.64 -10.49
C SER A 104 6.57 10.38 -11.99
N GLY A 105 6.44 9.12 -12.42
CA GLY A 105 6.36 8.81 -13.84
C GLY A 105 6.27 7.34 -14.20
N ALA A 106 5.20 6.98 -14.88
CA ALA A 106 5.03 5.68 -15.51
C ALA A 106 4.76 5.84 -17.00
N GLN A 107 5.08 4.80 -17.73
CA GLN A 107 4.85 4.70 -19.17
C GLN A 107 4.26 3.33 -19.47
N PHE A 108 3.13 3.31 -20.16
CA PHE A 108 2.46 2.07 -20.54
C PHE A 108 1.67 2.23 -21.83
N PHE A 109 1.35 1.14 -22.47
CA PHE A 109 0.35 1.10 -23.53
C PHE A 109 -0.96 0.53 -22.99
N TYR A 110 -2.06 0.94 -23.59
CA TYR A 110 -3.37 0.38 -23.33
C TYR A 110 -4.20 0.41 -24.60
N SER A 111 -4.96 -0.65 -24.83
CA SER A 111 -5.90 -0.76 -25.93
C SER A 111 -7.27 -1.17 -25.38
N PRO A 112 -8.39 -0.56 -25.84
CA PRO A 112 -9.73 -0.93 -25.41
C PRO A 112 -9.97 -2.43 -25.62
N GLY A 113 -10.48 -3.10 -24.56
CA GLY A 113 -10.77 -4.54 -24.59
C GLY A 113 -9.58 -5.46 -24.27
N SER A 114 -8.39 -4.91 -23.96
CA SER A 114 -7.31 -5.71 -23.38
C SER A 114 -7.62 -6.06 -21.93
N SER A 115 -7.47 -7.34 -21.58
CA SER A 115 -7.59 -7.77 -20.18
C SER A 115 -6.30 -7.49 -19.44
N LEU A 116 -6.40 -6.85 -18.27
CA LEU A 116 -5.28 -6.71 -17.34
C LEU A 116 -5.18 -7.99 -16.51
N TYR A 117 -4.01 -8.56 -16.45
CA TYR A 117 -3.71 -9.71 -15.58
C TYR A 117 -2.29 -9.59 -15.04
N PHE A 118 -2.06 -10.13 -13.88
CA PHE A 118 -0.73 -10.16 -13.27
C PHE A 118 -0.09 -11.53 -13.54
N ASP A 119 1.13 -11.50 -14.03
CA ASP A 119 1.96 -12.68 -14.24
C ASP A 119 3.38 -12.39 -13.77
N LEU A 120 3.93 -13.29 -12.95
CA LEU A 120 5.29 -13.13 -12.42
C LEU A 120 6.39 -13.27 -13.47
N VAL A 121 6.09 -13.90 -14.61
CA VAL A 121 7.06 -14.18 -15.68
C VAL A 121 6.96 -13.15 -16.80
N LEU A 122 5.74 -12.85 -17.23
CA LEU A 122 5.48 -11.94 -18.36
C LEU A 122 5.38 -10.50 -17.85
N PHE A 123 6.24 -9.64 -18.38
CA PHE A 123 6.20 -8.22 -18.07
C PHE A 123 5.25 -7.49 -19.04
N GLU A 124 4.13 -7.04 -18.53
CA GLU A 124 3.22 -6.12 -19.21
C GLU A 124 3.27 -4.76 -18.44
N PRO A 125 3.58 -3.63 -19.10
CA PRO A 125 3.92 -2.39 -18.42
C PRO A 125 2.87 -1.86 -17.45
N LEU A 126 1.57 -1.91 -17.82
CA LEU A 126 0.51 -1.39 -16.97
C LEU A 126 0.20 -2.34 -15.81
N SER A 127 0.02 -3.64 -16.09
CA SER A 127 -0.24 -4.65 -15.05
C SER A 127 0.93 -4.74 -14.07
N ALA A 128 2.17 -4.68 -14.55
CA ALA A 128 3.36 -4.65 -13.70
C ALA A 128 3.41 -3.40 -12.82
N PHE A 129 3.05 -2.23 -13.38
CA PHE A 129 2.98 -0.98 -12.63
C PHE A 129 1.95 -1.04 -11.49
N LEU A 130 0.77 -1.53 -11.77
CA LEU A 130 -0.29 -1.70 -10.78
C LEU A 130 0.07 -2.76 -9.73
N ALA A 131 0.62 -3.90 -10.18
CA ALA A 131 1.03 -4.98 -9.29
C ALA A 131 2.17 -4.59 -8.35
N PHE A 132 3.12 -3.76 -8.80
CA PHE A 132 4.16 -3.23 -7.93
C PHE A 132 3.56 -2.53 -6.71
N TYR A 133 2.63 -1.59 -6.90
CA TYR A 133 2.00 -0.86 -5.80
C TYR A 133 1.03 -1.72 -5.00
N ALA A 134 0.38 -2.71 -5.61
CA ALA A 134 -0.39 -3.71 -4.88
C ALA A 134 0.47 -4.42 -3.84
N HIS A 135 1.63 -4.94 -4.25
CA HIS A 135 2.53 -5.66 -3.34
C HIS A 135 3.19 -4.75 -2.30
N ILE A 136 3.53 -3.50 -2.64
CA ILE A 136 4.05 -2.52 -1.67
C ILE A 136 3.01 -2.23 -0.55
N ILE A 137 1.76 -1.98 -0.93
CA ILE A 137 0.69 -1.71 0.04
C ILE A 137 0.35 -2.96 0.85
N LEU A 138 0.22 -4.11 0.18
CA LEU A 138 -0.02 -5.39 0.84
C LEU A 138 1.05 -5.71 1.87
N ALA A 139 2.32 -5.64 1.48
CA ALA A 139 3.46 -5.87 2.39
C ALA A 139 3.41 -4.95 3.61
N GLY A 140 3.15 -3.67 3.38
CA GLY A 140 3.04 -2.71 4.47
C GLY A 140 1.85 -3.01 5.40
N VAL A 141 0.73 -3.51 4.90
CA VAL A 141 -0.40 -3.92 5.74
C VAL A 141 -0.07 -5.19 6.52
N ILE A 142 0.49 -6.21 5.88
CA ILE A 142 0.86 -7.48 6.55
C ILE A 142 1.86 -7.22 7.69
N ASP A 143 2.80 -6.30 7.52
CA ASP A 143 3.76 -5.89 8.56
C ASP A 143 3.10 -5.35 9.85
N THR A 144 1.81 -4.97 9.80
CA THR A 144 1.09 -4.52 11.01
C THR A 144 0.40 -5.65 11.77
N TYR A 145 0.37 -6.85 11.22
CA TYR A 145 -0.19 -8.06 11.82
C TYR A 145 0.88 -9.05 12.27
N GLU A 146 1.96 -9.15 11.51
CA GLU A 146 3.01 -10.13 11.75
C GLU A 146 4.41 -9.51 11.58
N TYR A 147 5.30 -9.88 12.49
CA TYR A 147 6.70 -9.42 12.45
C TYR A 147 7.37 -9.81 11.13
N ARG A 148 7.68 -8.79 10.31
CA ARG A 148 8.26 -8.98 8.96
C ARG A 148 7.41 -9.81 8.00
N GLY A 149 6.11 -9.92 8.24
CA GLY A 149 5.20 -10.69 7.40
C GLY A 149 5.14 -10.21 5.95
N GLY A 150 5.38 -8.91 5.71
CA GLY A 150 5.40 -8.33 4.37
C GLY A 150 6.62 -8.69 3.49
N ASN A 151 7.61 -9.44 3.99
CA ASN A 151 8.85 -9.70 3.24
C ASN A 151 8.61 -10.31 1.86
N SER A 152 7.77 -11.34 1.76
CA SER A 152 7.47 -12.01 0.49
C SER A 152 6.88 -11.03 -0.54
N ALA A 153 5.95 -10.18 -0.11
CA ALA A 153 5.34 -9.20 -1.00
C ALA A 153 6.34 -8.11 -1.44
N TYR A 154 7.26 -7.67 -0.55
CA TYR A 154 8.34 -6.76 -0.94
C TYR A 154 9.29 -7.40 -1.95
N GLU A 155 9.63 -8.69 -1.80
CA GLU A 155 10.46 -9.42 -2.77
C GLU A 155 9.80 -9.47 -4.14
N ILE A 156 8.51 -9.78 -4.23
CA ILE A 156 7.75 -9.76 -5.49
C ILE A 156 7.75 -8.35 -6.10
N ALA A 157 7.48 -7.31 -5.31
CA ALA A 157 7.54 -5.93 -5.79
C ALA A 157 8.93 -5.58 -6.36
N ARG A 158 10.00 -6.01 -5.67
CA ARG A 158 11.37 -5.78 -6.12
C ARG A 158 11.67 -6.49 -7.45
N GLU A 159 11.23 -7.74 -7.61
CA GLU A 159 11.38 -8.46 -8.87
C GLU A 159 10.64 -7.77 -10.03
N ILE A 160 9.41 -7.32 -9.81
CA ILE A 160 8.64 -6.54 -10.78
C ILE A 160 9.43 -5.29 -11.19
N ALA A 161 9.96 -4.54 -10.21
CA ALA A 161 10.71 -3.31 -10.47
C ALA A 161 12.00 -3.55 -11.25
N LEU A 162 12.74 -4.61 -10.97
CA LEU A 162 13.95 -5.00 -11.71
C LEU A 162 13.64 -5.37 -13.16
N ARG A 163 12.55 -6.11 -13.40
CA ARG A 163 12.11 -6.43 -14.77
C ARG A 163 11.70 -5.17 -15.54
N GLY A 164 10.95 -4.29 -14.87
CA GLY A 164 10.56 -3.01 -15.46
C GLY A 164 11.76 -2.15 -15.84
N SER A 165 12.80 -2.12 -15.00
CA SER A 165 14.03 -1.34 -15.28
C SER A 165 14.83 -1.88 -16.48
N SER A 166 14.61 -3.15 -16.85
CA SER A 166 15.27 -3.80 -17.98
C SER A 166 14.38 -3.88 -19.22
N SER A 167 13.14 -3.35 -19.17
CA SER A 167 12.17 -3.39 -20.27
C SER A 167 12.32 -2.20 -21.22
N ASP A 168 11.57 -2.21 -22.32
CA ASP A 168 11.45 -1.05 -23.23
C ASP A 168 10.66 0.13 -22.61
N TYR A 169 10.01 -0.08 -21.46
CA TYR A 169 9.19 0.90 -20.73
C TYR A 169 9.85 1.29 -19.40
N GLN A 170 11.10 1.71 -19.44
CA GLN A 170 11.96 1.91 -18.26
C GLN A 170 11.56 3.08 -17.36
N LYS A 171 10.67 3.98 -17.81
CA LYS A 171 10.35 5.21 -17.07
C LYS A 171 9.86 4.92 -15.65
N GLY A 172 10.55 5.48 -14.65
CA GLY A 172 10.22 5.38 -13.23
C GLY A 172 10.64 4.08 -12.54
N TRP A 173 11.05 3.03 -13.25
CA TRP A 173 11.34 1.74 -12.64
C TRP A 173 12.57 1.74 -11.73
N ASN A 174 13.62 2.48 -12.05
CA ASN A 174 14.78 2.62 -11.15
C ASN A 174 14.39 3.29 -9.82
N THR A 175 13.47 4.27 -9.86
CA THR A 175 12.94 4.90 -8.64
C THR A 175 12.11 3.90 -7.83
N ARG A 176 11.35 3.01 -8.48
CA ARG A 176 10.60 1.94 -7.79
C ARG A 176 11.51 0.90 -7.16
N VAL A 177 12.63 0.54 -7.80
CA VAL A 177 13.66 -0.32 -7.19
C VAL A 177 14.18 0.32 -5.91
N SER A 178 14.57 1.60 -5.96
CA SER A 178 15.01 2.32 -4.76
C SER A 178 13.93 2.36 -3.69
N LEU A 179 12.68 2.66 -4.07
CA LEU A 179 11.55 2.74 -3.15
C LEU A 179 11.34 1.42 -2.38
N VAL A 180 11.27 0.30 -3.08
CA VAL A 180 11.06 -1.00 -2.42
C VAL A 180 12.26 -1.39 -1.56
N ASP A 181 13.47 -1.09 -2.00
CA ASP A 181 14.70 -1.34 -1.22
C ASP A 181 14.71 -0.52 0.07
N ASP A 182 14.37 0.76 0.01
CA ASP A 182 14.33 1.65 1.18
C ASP A 182 13.26 1.22 2.18
N ILE A 183 12.03 0.96 1.72
CA ILE A 183 10.93 0.55 2.60
C ILE A 183 11.20 -0.81 3.24
N SER A 184 11.63 -1.81 2.47
CA SER A 184 11.86 -3.16 2.99
C SER A 184 13.02 -3.22 3.98
N LYS A 185 14.05 -2.37 3.81
CA LYS A 185 15.22 -2.27 4.68
C LYS A 185 14.99 -1.39 5.91
N ASN A 186 13.99 -0.49 5.88
CA ASN A 186 13.69 0.37 7.03
C ASN A 186 13.04 -0.45 8.16
N SER A 187 13.90 -1.21 8.83
CA SER A 187 13.47 -2.10 9.93
C SER A 187 12.86 -1.30 11.09
N GLY A 188 13.35 -0.10 11.35
CA GLY A 188 12.84 0.74 12.42
C GLY A 188 11.38 1.13 12.20
N LEU A 189 11.02 1.64 11.02
CA LEU A 189 9.64 1.99 10.72
C LEU A 189 8.71 0.76 10.72
N ARG A 190 9.15 -0.37 10.16
CA ARG A 190 8.35 -1.60 10.13
C ARG A 190 8.04 -2.10 11.55
N ASP A 191 9.04 -2.08 12.45
CA ASP A 191 8.86 -2.46 13.85
C ASP A 191 7.97 -1.47 14.59
N ALA A 192 8.16 -0.16 14.37
CA ALA A 192 7.34 0.89 14.96
C ALA A 192 5.86 0.76 14.58
N ARG A 193 5.56 0.46 13.33
CA ARG A 193 4.17 0.25 12.87
C ARG A 193 3.52 -0.96 13.52
N LEU A 194 4.22 -2.08 13.59
CA LEU A 194 3.71 -3.28 14.26
C LEU A 194 3.39 -2.98 15.73
N SER A 195 4.35 -2.42 16.47
CA SER A 195 4.17 -2.09 17.89
C SER A 195 3.05 -1.05 18.10
N PHE A 196 2.88 -0.09 17.19
CA PHE A 196 1.78 0.86 17.24
C PHE A 196 0.41 0.18 17.19
N TYR A 197 0.20 -0.77 16.27
CA TYR A 197 -1.07 -1.48 16.15
C TYR A 197 -1.31 -2.42 17.33
N ILE A 198 -0.28 -3.13 17.79
CA ILE A 198 -0.35 -3.95 19.02
C ILE A 198 -0.70 -3.09 20.23
N ALA A 199 -0.09 -1.91 20.39
CA ALA A 199 -0.41 -0.98 21.47
C ALA A 199 -1.88 -0.55 21.44
N LYS A 200 -2.43 -0.26 20.25
CA LYS A 200 -3.85 0.08 20.08
C LYS A 200 -4.78 -1.05 20.47
N ASP A 201 -4.42 -2.28 20.16
CA ASP A 201 -5.24 -3.43 20.53
C ASP A 201 -5.22 -3.67 22.04
N PHE A 202 -4.06 -3.57 22.70
CA PHE A 202 -4.00 -3.59 24.16
C PHE A 202 -4.80 -2.45 24.82
N LEU A 203 -4.85 -1.26 24.20
CA LEU A 203 -5.73 -0.20 24.70
C LEU A 203 -7.21 -0.56 24.62
N LYS A 204 -7.65 -1.19 23.54
CA LYS A 204 -9.04 -1.64 23.38
C LYS A 204 -9.40 -2.71 24.43
N GLU A 205 -8.46 -3.58 24.76
CA GLU A 205 -8.59 -4.61 25.80
C GLU A 205 -8.50 -4.05 27.23
N GLY A 206 -8.14 -2.77 27.40
CA GLY A 206 -7.92 -2.14 28.71
C GLY A 206 -6.58 -2.50 29.37
N ASN A 207 -5.66 -3.15 28.65
CA ASN A 207 -4.33 -3.51 29.15
C ASN A 207 -3.34 -2.35 28.97
N ILE A 208 -3.43 -1.36 29.86
CA ILE A 208 -2.66 -0.12 29.77
C ILE A 208 -1.14 -0.36 29.87
N GLU A 209 -0.71 -1.26 30.75
CA GLU A 209 0.72 -1.53 30.95
C GLU A 209 1.37 -2.08 29.68
N LYS A 210 0.77 -3.11 29.07
CA LYS A 210 1.28 -3.67 27.81
C LYS A 210 1.23 -2.63 26.68
N SER A 211 0.15 -1.87 26.57
CA SER A 211 0.03 -0.81 25.57
C SER A 211 1.15 0.22 25.69
N VAL A 212 1.46 0.66 26.91
CA VAL A 212 2.55 1.62 27.16
C VAL A 212 3.91 1.05 26.78
N ASN A 213 4.17 -0.24 27.04
CA ASN A 213 5.41 -0.89 26.66
C ASN A 213 5.54 -0.97 25.12
N GLU A 214 4.46 -1.28 24.41
CA GLU A 214 4.47 -1.28 22.96
C GLU A 214 4.65 0.13 22.35
N PHE A 215 4.07 1.20 22.97
CA PHE A 215 4.37 2.56 22.55
C PHE A 215 5.84 2.94 22.72
N LYS A 216 6.52 2.44 23.74
CA LYS A 216 7.97 2.64 23.88
C LYS A 216 8.73 1.93 22.76
N THR A 217 8.40 0.66 22.49
CA THR A 217 8.99 -0.09 21.38
C THR A 217 8.75 0.60 20.03
N MET A 218 7.57 1.21 19.85
CA MET A 218 7.28 2.03 18.67
C MET A 218 8.25 3.23 18.58
N LEU A 219 8.45 3.96 19.67
CA LEU A 219 9.37 5.10 19.71
C LEU A 219 10.82 4.68 19.41
N ASP A 220 11.28 3.59 20.02
CA ASP A 220 12.61 3.02 19.74
C ASP A 220 12.75 2.68 18.25
N GLY A 221 11.70 2.13 17.63
CA GLY A 221 11.66 1.84 16.19
C GLY A 221 11.72 3.10 15.32
N LEU A 222 11.00 4.16 15.69
CA LEU A 222 11.05 5.47 15.00
C LEU A 222 12.43 6.10 15.12
N GLU A 223 13.04 6.09 16.30
CA GLU A 223 14.39 6.57 16.51
C GLU A 223 15.40 5.80 15.64
N LYS A 224 15.31 4.47 15.63
CA LYS A 224 16.12 3.64 14.75
C LYS A 224 15.96 3.99 13.28
N SER A 225 14.72 4.21 12.82
CA SER A 225 14.47 4.67 11.45
C SER A 225 15.18 5.98 11.14
N TYR A 226 15.18 6.94 12.08
CA TYR A 226 15.90 8.20 11.93
C TYR A 226 17.42 8.02 11.87
N ILE A 227 17.98 7.14 12.69
CA ILE A 227 19.42 6.85 12.70
C ILE A 227 19.85 6.23 11.37
N ASP A 228 19.10 5.26 10.86
CA ASP A 228 19.46 4.46 9.70
C ASP A 228 19.16 5.18 8.36
N PHE A 229 18.08 5.96 8.31
CA PHE A 229 17.54 6.55 7.06
C PHE A 229 17.35 8.07 7.12
N GLY A 230 17.62 8.70 8.24
CA GLY A 230 17.35 10.13 8.42
C GLY A 230 15.85 10.46 8.39
N ARG A 231 15.52 11.68 7.91
CA ARG A 231 14.11 12.11 7.76
C ARG A 231 13.50 11.61 6.46
N GLU A 232 13.26 10.32 6.36
CA GLU A 232 12.65 9.73 5.18
C GLU A 232 11.12 9.91 5.17
N GLN A 233 10.53 9.91 3.98
CA GLN A 233 9.14 10.34 3.75
C GLN A 233 8.10 9.44 4.43
N SER A 234 8.31 8.13 4.48
CA SER A 234 7.32 7.19 5.02
C SER A 234 7.21 7.30 6.54
N THR A 235 8.35 7.45 7.24
CA THR A 235 8.40 7.69 8.70
C THR A 235 7.75 9.03 9.05
N GLN A 236 8.06 10.10 8.29
CA GLN A 236 7.43 11.41 8.47
C GLN A 236 5.90 11.31 8.29
N TYR A 237 5.47 10.62 7.24
CA TYR A 237 4.04 10.49 6.96
C TYR A 237 3.31 9.67 8.02
N PHE A 238 3.92 8.58 8.52
CA PHE A 238 3.38 7.80 9.64
C PHE A 238 3.16 8.69 10.89
N MET A 239 4.15 9.45 11.31
CA MET A 239 4.03 10.34 12.46
C MET A 239 2.95 11.41 12.23
N LYS A 240 2.96 12.06 11.07
CA LYS A 240 1.98 13.09 10.70
C LYS A 240 0.53 12.60 10.80
N ILE A 241 0.26 11.40 10.28
CA ILE A 241 -1.11 10.84 10.26
C ILE A 241 -1.57 10.45 11.68
N HIS A 242 -0.64 10.09 12.55
CA HIS A 242 -0.94 9.63 13.91
C HIS A 242 -0.69 10.66 15.01
N SER A 243 -0.20 11.86 14.68
CA SER A 243 0.17 12.90 15.66
C SER A 243 -0.95 13.23 16.65
N ASP A 244 -2.18 13.44 16.15
CA ASP A 244 -3.37 13.68 16.96
C ASP A 244 -3.70 12.49 17.89
N PHE A 245 -3.53 11.28 17.41
CA PHE A 245 -3.73 10.08 18.21
C PHE A 245 -2.69 9.99 19.33
N PHE A 246 -1.42 10.23 19.04
CA PHE A 246 -0.35 10.24 20.03
C PHE A 246 -0.61 11.29 21.11
N ALA A 247 -0.86 12.54 20.72
CA ALA A 247 -1.09 13.64 21.65
C ALA A 247 -2.27 13.34 22.59
N LYS A 248 -3.42 12.93 22.05
CA LYS A 248 -4.62 12.63 22.83
C LYS A 248 -4.44 11.41 23.75
N THR A 249 -3.82 10.35 23.21
CA THR A 249 -3.68 9.08 23.92
C THR A 249 -2.67 9.20 25.06
N PHE A 250 -1.49 9.76 24.81
CA PHE A 250 -0.45 9.87 25.82
C PHE A 250 -0.86 10.81 26.95
N LYS A 251 -1.57 11.92 26.64
CA LYS A 251 -2.20 12.75 27.67
C LYS A 251 -3.22 11.97 28.50
N LYS A 252 -4.15 11.24 27.86
CA LYS A 252 -5.17 10.45 28.56
C LYS A 252 -4.56 9.39 29.49
N LEU A 253 -3.44 8.81 29.09
CA LEU A 253 -2.67 7.86 29.88
C LEU A 253 -1.81 8.50 30.98
N GLY A 254 -1.72 9.84 31.04
CA GLY A 254 -0.85 10.55 31.97
C GLY A 254 0.65 10.36 31.68
N ARG A 255 1.00 9.98 30.44
CA ARG A 255 2.37 9.64 30.04
C ARG A 255 3.06 10.84 29.36
N LYS A 256 3.51 11.77 30.22
CA LYS A 256 4.26 12.95 29.80
C LYS A 256 5.58 12.59 29.11
N ASP A 257 6.23 11.52 29.56
CA ASP A 257 7.44 10.95 28.97
C ASP A 257 7.25 10.62 27.50
N LEU A 258 6.21 9.85 27.14
CA LEU A 258 5.94 9.48 25.75
C LEU A 258 5.61 10.70 24.85
N LEU A 259 4.97 11.74 25.40
CA LEU A 259 4.74 12.99 24.67
C LEU A 259 6.03 13.75 24.39
N ILE A 260 6.96 13.76 25.33
CA ILE A 260 8.28 14.38 25.15
C ILE A 260 9.08 13.61 24.09
N ASP A 261 9.08 12.28 24.18
CA ASP A 261 9.85 11.44 23.27
C ASP A 261 9.33 11.55 21.82
N ILE A 262 8.00 11.46 21.61
CA ILE A 262 7.44 11.63 20.25
C ILE A 262 7.67 13.03 19.69
N LYS A 263 7.60 14.08 20.52
CA LYS A 263 7.89 15.45 20.12
C LYS A 263 9.33 15.60 19.59
N GLN A 264 10.31 14.89 20.18
CA GLN A 264 11.70 14.91 19.70
C GLN A 264 11.88 14.28 18.33
N LEU A 265 10.99 13.36 17.96
CA LEU A 265 11.02 12.67 16.66
C LEU A 265 10.17 13.39 15.61
N ASP A 266 9.02 13.94 15.99
CA ASP A 266 8.03 14.56 15.10
C ASP A 266 8.06 16.09 15.20
N HIS A 267 9.15 16.69 14.75
CA HIS A 267 9.37 18.14 14.82
C HIS A 267 8.30 18.96 14.08
N ASP A 268 7.67 18.39 13.06
CA ASP A 268 6.66 19.10 12.25
C ASP A 268 5.36 19.34 13.03
N ASN A 269 5.13 18.60 14.12
CA ASN A 269 3.94 18.70 14.97
C ASN A 269 4.29 19.16 16.42
N ASN A 270 5.42 19.82 16.64
CA ASN A 270 5.87 20.28 17.96
C ASN A 270 4.82 21.12 18.68
N ASP A 271 4.19 22.08 18.01
CA ASP A 271 3.18 22.94 18.59
C ASP A 271 1.98 22.16 19.12
N LEU A 272 1.58 21.10 18.42
CA LEU A 272 0.52 20.20 18.87
C LEU A 272 0.91 19.53 20.21
N TYR A 273 2.11 18.97 20.27
CA TYR A 273 2.57 18.26 21.47
C TYR A 273 2.78 19.22 22.66
N ASP A 274 3.27 20.43 22.43
CA ASP A 274 3.41 21.46 23.45
C ASP A 274 2.06 21.85 24.04
N ASP A 275 1.05 22.06 23.21
CA ASP A 275 -0.32 22.34 23.66
C ASP A 275 -0.87 21.25 24.61
N TYR A 276 -0.51 20.00 24.37
CA TYR A 276 -0.94 18.89 25.22
C TYR A 276 -0.10 18.76 26.49
N LEU A 277 1.22 19.03 26.43
CA LEU A 277 2.13 19.03 27.56
C LEU A 277 1.78 20.13 28.59
N ASP A 278 1.45 21.32 28.10
CA ASP A 278 1.07 22.46 28.95
C ASP A 278 -0.23 22.24 29.77
N ARG A 279 -1.07 21.34 29.26
CA ARG A 279 -2.34 20.94 29.89
C ARG A 279 -2.23 19.69 30.79
N MET A 280 -1.02 19.19 30.98
CA MET A 280 -0.75 18.06 31.89
C MET A 280 -0.22 18.58 33.21
N PRO A 281 -0.60 17.92 34.32
CA PRO A 281 -0.12 18.29 35.66
C PRO A 281 1.38 18.08 35.84
#